data_9baac539f753827a6a481f8a99abfc9e
#
_entry.id   9baac539f753827a6a481f8a99abfc9e
#
_cell.length_a   1.000
_cell.length_b   1.000
_cell.length_c   1.000
_cell.angle_alpha   90.00
_cell.angle_beta   90.00
_cell.angle_gamma   90.00
#
_symmetry.space_group_name_H-M   'P 1'
#
loop_
_entity.id
_entity.type
_entity.pdbx_description
1 polymer ?
#
loop_
_entity_poly.entity_id
_entity_poly.type
_entity_poly.pdbx_seq_one_letter_code
_entity_poly.pdbx_strand_id
1 'polypeptide(L)'
;MTSPTDQREVGSHVAAIYDAMQAEYDRIEDEFYFASCYQVYRECVAAIASARPDGLALDLGCGTGKQTILLARRAGRVIGIDISERMIESARKRCEASPNVSFVCGDITRLPFEDGCVEAMLAYGDVIGHNFTAVDVVLKEMVRVCKPRGLISFEVDSKWCPDLLYLPGELWSALTTRGGHLREWKGMQFKTFTWRELRDLLRTHGLRLLDVRSMNVLTMLIPPSLLFRRREEAPRFDVFFQKVMKLDLALGRFLRCGSTRIVTVEKP
;
A
#
# COMPACT_ATOMS: atom_id res chain seq x y z
N MET A 1 18.07 24.65 -4.92
CA MET A 1 16.62 24.64 -5.18
C MET A 1 16.40 23.69 -6.34
N THR A 2 16.10 22.42 -6.04
CA THR A 2 15.69 21.47 -7.07
C THR A 2 14.25 21.84 -7.47
N SER A 3 14.03 22.06 -8.76
CA SER A 3 12.72 22.27 -9.37
C SER A 3 11.72 21.21 -8.85
N PRO A 4 10.44 21.56 -8.55
CA PRO A 4 9.47 20.55 -8.21
C PRO A 4 9.38 19.56 -9.38
N THR A 5 9.72 18.31 -9.10
CA THR A 5 9.63 17.23 -10.09
C THR A 5 8.17 17.17 -10.54
N ASP A 6 7.92 17.28 -11.83
CA ASP A 6 6.56 17.19 -12.38
C ASP A 6 5.99 15.81 -12.02
N GLN A 7 4.72 15.77 -11.58
CA GLN A 7 4.04 14.53 -11.22
C GLN A 7 4.08 13.49 -12.35
N ARG A 8 4.06 13.92 -13.61
CA ARG A 8 4.16 13.03 -14.76
C ARG A 8 5.53 12.37 -14.86
N GLU A 9 6.61 13.10 -14.53
CA GLU A 9 7.98 12.56 -14.51
C GLU A 9 8.12 11.53 -13.40
N VAL A 10 7.58 11.80 -12.21
CA VAL A 10 7.56 10.86 -11.08
C VAL A 10 6.81 9.59 -11.47
N GLY A 11 5.60 9.72 -12.01
CA GLY A 11 4.79 8.58 -12.45
C GLY A 11 5.48 7.74 -13.52
N SER A 12 6.08 8.38 -14.54
CA SER A 12 6.81 7.69 -15.59
C SER A 12 8.05 6.95 -15.06
N HIS A 13 8.75 7.55 -14.11
CA HIS A 13 9.92 6.93 -13.47
C HIS A 13 9.52 5.70 -12.64
N VAL A 14 8.46 5.81 -11.84
CA VAL A 14 7.90 4.70 -11.07
C VAL A 14 7.45 3.57 -11.99
N ALA A 15 6.71 3.87 -13.07
CA ALA A 15 6.29 2.89 -14.05
C ALA A 15 7.47 2.13 -14.68
N ALA A 16 8.53 2.84 -15.09
CA ALA A 16 9.71 2.23 -15.69
C ALA A 16 10.43 1.26 -14.73
N ILE A 17 10.51 1.61 -13.44
CA ILE A 17 11.13 0.74 -12.43
C ILE A 17 10.29 -0.51 -12.20
N TYR A 18 8.97 -0.38 -12.04
CA TYR A 18 8.08 -1.52 -11.89
C TYR A 18 8.03 -2.41 -13.13
N ASP A 19 8.07 -1.83 -14.33
CA ASP A 19 8.22 -2.58 -15.58
C ASP A 19 9.52 -3.41 -15.60
N ALA A 20 10.63 -2.83 -15.16
CA ALA A 20 11.91 -3.53 -15.08
C ALA A 20 11.93 -4.64 -14.03
N MET A 21 11.23 -4.45 -12.92
CA MET A 21 11.16 -5.39 -11.79
C MET A 21 10.12 -6.49 -11.97
N GLN A 22 9.20 -6.39 -12.93
CA GLN A 22 8.01 -7.24 -13.03
C GLN A 22 8.35 -8.74 -12.96
N ALA A 23 9.37 -9.20 -13.68
CA ALA A 23 9.75 -10.62 -13.72
C ALA A 23 10.24 -11.19 -12.36
N GLU A 24 10.76 -10.32 -11.49
CA GLU A 24 11.27 -10.68 -10.16
C GLU A 24 10.31 -10.29 -9.03
N TYR A 25 9.27 -9.51 -9.33
CA TYR A 25 8.40 -8.91 -8.32
C TYR A 25 7.76 -9.95 -7.40
N ASP A 26 7.25 -11.04 -7.96
CA ASP A 26 6.68 -12.13 -7.18
C ASP A 26 7.71 -12.80 -6.24
N ARG A 27 9.01 -12.80 -6.61
CA ARG A 27 10.09 -13.33 -5.77
C ARG A 27 10.44 -12.41 -4.60
N ILE A 28 10.41 -11.08 -4.83
CA ILE A 28 10.60 -10.10 -3.76
C ILE A 28 9.50 -10.24 -2.70
N GLU A 29 8.29 -10.53 -3.13
CA GLU A 29 7.16 -10.75 -2.24
C GLU A 29 7.28 -12.00 -1.35
N ASP A 30 8.17 -12.94 -1.69
CA ASP A 30 8.48 -14.12 -0.86
C ASP A 30 9.50 -13.83 0.25
N GLU A 31 10.05 -12.61 0.32
CA GLU A 31 10.89 -12.18 1.43
C GLU A 31 10.08 -12.11 2.73
N PHE A 32 10.77 -12.28 3.87
CA PHE A 32 10.12 -12.24 5.18
C PHE A 32 9.35 -10.93 5.43
N TYR A 33 9.90 -9.79 5.01
CA TYR A 33 9.25 -8.49 5.13
C TYR A 33 7.87 -8.49 4.46
N PHE A 34 7.82 -8.83 3.17
CA PHE A 34 6.59 -8.80 2.40
C PHE A 34 5.61 -9.89 2.84
N ALA A 35 6.10 -11.06 3.26
CA ALA A 35 5.24 -12.12 3.78
C ALA A 35 4.42 -11.67 5.01
N SER A 36 5.00 -10.82 5.88
CA SER A 36 4.26 -10.25 7.02
C SER A 36 3.23 -9.20 6.56
N CYS A 37 3.58 -8.34 5.60
CA CYS A 37 2.65 -7.37 5.03
C CYS A 37 1.44 -8.06 4.39
N TYR A 38 1.67 -9.09 3.57
CA TYR A 38 0.60 -9.84 2.91
C TYR A 38 -0.36 -10.53 3.87
N GLN A 39 0.08 -10.89 5.08
CA GLN A 39 -0.83 -11.43 6.08
C GLN A 39 -1.86 -10.39 6.51
N VAL A 40 -1.41 -9.15 6.77
CA VAL A 40 -2.31 -8.04 7.14
C VAL A 40 -3.19 -7.63 5.96
N TYR A 41 -2.63 -7.57 4.75
CA TYR A 41 -3.41 -7.26 3.54
C TYR A 41 -4.57 -8.22 3.37
N ARG A 42 -4.35 -9.54 3.52
CA ARG A 42 -5.43 -10.54 3.43
C ARG A 42 -6.56 -10.27 4.42
N GLU A 43 -6.24 -9.92 5.66
CA GLU A 43 -7.26 -9.59 6.68
C GLU A 43 -8.04 -8.32 6.30
N CYS A 44 -7.35 -7.26 5.90
CA CYS A 44 -7.96 -5.99 5.54
C CYS A 44 -8.81 -6.09 4.27
N VAL A 45 -8.30 -6.76 3.22
CA VAL A 45 -9.04 -7.01 1.98
C VAL A 45 -10.32 -7.81 2.27
N ALA A 46 -10.22 -8.86 3.09
CA ALA A 46 -11.37 -9.67 3.46
C ALA A 46 -12.44 -8.86 4.22
N ALA A 47 -12.02 -7.96 5.12
CA ALA A 47 -12.91 -7.08 5.85
C ALA A 47 -13.64 -6.09 4.92
N ILE A 48 -12.91 -5.42 4.03
CA ILE A 48 -13.46 -4.48 3.04
C ILE A 48 -14.45 -5.17 2.10
N ALA A 49 -14.04 -6.30 1.50
CA ALA A 49 -14.87 -7.05 0.57
C ALA A 49 -16.14 -7.58 1.22
N SER A 50 -16.06 -8.03 2.49
CA SER A 50 -17.25 -8.50 3.23
C SER A 50 -18.19 -7.37 3.63
N ALA A 51 -17.70 -6.15 3.83
CA ALA A 51 -18.51 -4.99 4.16
C ALA A 51 -19.27 -4.42 2.95
N ARG A 52 -18.78 -4.69 1.73
CA ARG A 52 -19.36 -4.19 0.45
C ARG A 52 -19.32 -5.28 -0.63
N PRO A 53 -20.12 -6.36 -0.49
CA PRO A 53 -19.98 -7.55 -1.34
C PRO A 53 -20.45 -7.36 -2.79
N ASP A 54 -21.46 -6.51 -3.02
CA ASP A 54 -22.16 -6.47 -4.31
C ASP A 54 -21.76 -5.29 -5.21
N GLY A 55 -20.89 -4.43 -4.72
CA GLY A 55 -20.54 -3.18 -5.39
C GLY A 55 -19.32 -3.25 -6.30
N LEU A 56 -19.06 -2.11 -6.97
CA LEU A 56 -17.81 -1.88 -7.66
C LEU A 56 -16.70 -1.60 -6.65
N ALA A 57 -15.64 -2.39 -6.70
CA ALA A 57 -14.43 -2.16 -5.93
C ALA A 57 -13.25 -1.83 -6.85
N LEU A 58 -12.36 -0.94 -6.40
CA LEU A 58 -11.11 -0.61 -7.09
C LEU A 58 -9.90 -1.11 -6.27
N ASP A 59 -8.89 -1.58 -6.99
CA ASP A 59 -7.56 -1.87 -6.45
C ASP A 59 -6.56 -0.93 -7.14
N LEU A 60 -6.15 0.13 -6.45
CA LEU A 60 -5.30 1.20 -6.96
C LEU A 60 -3.82 0.85 -6.72
N GLY A 61 -3.01 0.87 -7.79
CA GLY A 61 -1.66 0.32 -7.76
C GLY A 61 -1.71 -1.20 -7.59
N CYS A 62 -2.50 -1.88 -8.41
CA CYS A 62 -2.81 -3.31 -8.23
C CYS A 62 -1.62 -4.25 -8.48
N GLY A 63 -0.51 -3.75 -9.04
CA GLY A 63 0.68 -4.52 -9.35
C GLY A 63 0.36 -5.78 -10.13
N THR A 64 0.85 -6.93 -9.68
CA THR A 64 0.59 -8.25 -10.31
C THR A 64 -0.77 -8.85 -9.93
N GLY A 65 -1.69 -8.12 -9.28
CA GLY A 65 -3.07 -8.54 -9.01
C GLY A 65 -3.27 -9.44 -7.79
N LYS A 66 -2.31 -9.50 -6.86
CA LYS A 66 -2.42 -10.35 -5.65
C LYS A 66 -3.56 -9.93 -4.73
N GLN A 67 -3.75 -8.63 -4.50
CA GLN A 67 -4.87 -8.12 -3.70
C GLN A 67 -6.17 -8.13 -4.51
N THR A 68 -6.08 -7.84 -5.81
CA THR A 68 -7.22 -7.86 -6.73
C THR A 68 -7.95 -9.20 -6.72
N ILE A 69 -7.22 -10.32 -6.82
CA ILE A 69 -7.82 -11.66 -6.81
C ILE A 69 -8.45 -12.01 -5.45
N LEU A 70 -7.91 -11.49 -4.34
CA LEU A 70 -8.51 -11.67 -3.01
C LEU A 70 -9.80 -10.87 -2.87
N LEU A 71 -9.81 -9.64 -3.38
CA LEU A 71 -10.96 -8.75 -3.39
C LEU A 71 -12.10 -9.36 -4.24
N ALA A 72 -11.75 -9.91 -5.40
CA ALA A 72 -12.69 -10.52 -6.36
C ALA A 72 -13.46 -11.72 -5.83
N ARG A 73 -12.93 -12.41 -4.82
CA ARG A 73 -13.61 -13.57 -4.20
C ARG A 73 -14.90 -13.22 -3.48
N ARG A 74 -15.10 -11.92 -3.15
CA ARG A 74 -16.22 -11.46 -2.33
C ARG A 74 -16.88 -10.18 -2.83
N ALA A 75 -16.23 -9.42 -3.73
CA ALA A 75 -16.78 -8.23 -4.35
C ALA A 75 -17.54 -8.59 -5.63
N GLY A 76 -18.59 -7.82 -5.95
CA GLY A 76 -19.39 -8.04 -7.16
C GLY A 76 -18.60 -7.80 -8.43
N ARG A 77 -17.90 -6.69 -8.52
CA ARG A 77 -17.02 -6.32 -9.64
C ARG A 77 -15.74 -5.65 -9.11
N VAL A 78 -14.60 -6.02 -9.67
CA VAL A 78 -13.31 -5.44 -9.29
C VAL A 78 -12.60 -4.88 -10.52
N ILE A 79 -12.03 -3.67 -10.38
CA ILE A 79 -11.17 -3.08 -11.39
C ILE A 79 -9.82 -2.79 -10.74
N GLY A 80 -8.76 -3.45 -11.23
CA GLY A 80 -7.38 -3.14 -10.86
C GLY A 80 -6.84 -2.03 -11.77
N ILE A 81 -6.12 -1.08 -11.18
CA ILE A 81 -5.49 0.03 -11.89
C ILE A 81 -4.02 0.07 -11.50
N ASP A 82 -3.15 0.14 -12.49
CA ASP A 82 -1.70 0.30 -12.28
C ASP A 82 -1.11 1.17 -13.40
N ILE A 83 -0.05 1.89 -13.09
CA ILE A 83 0.63 2.74 -14.05
C ILE A 83 1.57 1.93 -14.96
N SER A 84 1.99 0.73 -14.52
CA SER A 84 2.87 -0.18 -15.24
C SER A 84 2.05 -1.14 -16.12
N GLU A 85 2.28 -1.09 -17.43
CA GLU A 85 1.61 -1.99 -18.37
C GLU A 85 2.00 -3.46 -18.16
N ARG A 86 3.28 -3.72 -17.81
CA ARG A 86 3.76 -5.08 -17.54
C ARG A 86 3.17 -5.66 -16.26
N MET A 87 2.94 -4.83 -15.23
CA MET A 87 2.20 -5.25 -14.04
C MET A 87 0.76 -5.63 -14.40
N ILE A 88 0.07 -4.82 -15.20
CA ILE A 88 -1.29 -5.11 -15.68
C ILE A 88 -1.35 -6.41 -16.48
N GLU A 89 -0.37 -6.68 -17.35
CA GLU A 89 -0.31 -7.96 -18.09
C GLU A 89 -0.20 -9.17 -17.14
N SER A 90 0.63 -9.06 -16.11
CA SER A 90 0.78 -10.09 -15.07
C SER A 90 -0.49 -10.27 -14.25
N ALA A 91 -1.14 -9.17 -13.89
CA ALA A 91 -2.40 -9.18 -13.16
C ALA A 91 -3.53 -9.86 -13.97
N ARG A 92 -3.62 -9.57 -15.27
CA ARG A 92 -4.58 -10.25 -16.18
C ARG A 92 -4.37 -11.76 -16.19
N LYS A 93 -3.12 -12.22 -16.31
CA LYS A 93 -2.79 -13.66 -16.28
C LYS A 93 -3.18 -14.28 -14.93
N ARG A 94 -2.84 -13.61 -13.82
CA ARG A 94 -3.18 -14.10 -12.47
C ARG A 94 -4.67 -14.22 -12.22
N CYS A 95 -5.45 -13.30 -12.74
CA CYS A 95 -6.91 -13.21 -12.52
C CYS A 95 -7.74 -13.78 -13.67
N GLU A 96 -7.13 -14.49 -14.62
CA GLU A 96 -7.79 -15.04 -15.82
C GLU A 96 -9.07 -15.86 -15.49
N ALA A 97 -9.04 -16.61 -14.39
CA ALA A 97 -10.19 -17.39 -13.93
C ALA A 97 -11.24 -16.57 -13.15
N SER A 98 -11.09 -15.25 -13.02
CA SER A 98 -11.98 -14.39 -12.25
C SER A 98 -12.82 -13.49 -13.19
N PRO A 99 -14.04 -13.89 -13.58
CA PRO A 99 -14.85 -13.21 -14.59
C PRO A 99 -15.34 -11.83 -14.16
N ASN A 100 -15.33 -11.54 -12.86
CA ASN A 100 -15.73 -10.26 -12.27
C ASN A 100 -14.57 -9.25 -12.15
N VAL A 101 -13.38 -9.57 -12.71
CA VAL A 101 -12.20 -8.69 -12.65
C VAL A 101 -11.91 -8.09 -14.02
N SER A 102 -11.54 -6.83 -14.03
CA SER A 102 -10.96 -6.15 -15.19
C SER A 102 -9.79 -5.25 -14.76
N PHE A 103 -8.96 -4.85 -15.73
CA PHE A 103 -7.76 -4.06 -15.47
C PHE A 103 -7.63 -2.88 -16.41
N VAL A 104 -7.17 -1.75 -15.88
CA VAL A 104 -6.90 -0.51 -16.60
C VAL A 104 -5.45 -0.09 -16.32
N CYS A 105 -4.67 0.15 -17.38
CA CYS A 105 -3.40 0.85 -17.24
C CYS A 105 -3.69 2.34 -17.15
N GLY A 106 -3.28 2.99 -16.02
CA GLY A 106 -3.63 4.39 -15.80
C GLY A 106 -3.04 4.99 -14.53
N ASP A 107 -3.09 6.32 -14.49
CA ASP A 107 -2.62 7.13 -13.38
C ASP A 107 -3.76 7.38 -12.39
N ILE A 108 -3.53 7.06 -11.11
CA ILE A 108 -4.51 7.23 -10.03
C ILE A 108 -4.75 8.69 -9.65
N THR A 109 -3.94 9.63 -10.13
CA THR A 109 -4.19 11.07 -9.98
C THR A 109 -5.36 11.55 -10.82
N ARG A 110 -5.85 10.72 -11.75
CA ARG A 110 -7.00 10.98 -12.60
C ARG A 110 -7.74 9.68 -12.93
N LEU A 111 -8.64 9.31 -12.04
CA LEU A 111 -9.40 8.05 -12.18
C LEU A 111 -10.49 8.18 -13.28
N PRO A 112 -10.56 7.23 -14.23
CA PRO A 112 -11.51 7.29 -15.35
C PRO A 112 -12.92 6.80 -14.94
N PHE A 113 -13.43 7.28 -13.82
CA PHE A 113 -14.71 6.90 -13.25
C PHE A 113 -15.54 8.13 -12.92
N GLU A 114 -16.86 7.97 -12.97
CA GLU A 114 -17.82 8.98 -12.54
C GLU A 114 -17.78 9.20 -11.02
N ASP A 115 -18.27 10.36 -10.59
CA ASP A 115 -18.38 10.69 -9.18
C ASP A 115 -19.32 9.72 -8.46
N GLY A 116 -18.91 9.26 -7.29
CA GLY A 116 -19.74 8.45 -6.42
C GLY A 116 -20.19 7.12 -7.01
N CYS A 117 -19.36 6.46 -7.83
CA CYS A 117 -19.73 5.16 -8.44
C CYS A 117 -19.07 3.96 -7.76
N VAL A 118 -18.07 4.15 -6.88
CA VAL A 118 -17.26 3.09 -6.27
C VAL A 118 -17.64 2.88 -4.81
N GLU A 119 -17.88 1.64 -4.40
CA GLU A 119 -18.26 1.30 -3.03
C GLU A 119 -17.09 0.97 -2.12
N ALA A 120 -16.01 0.44 -2.66
CA ALA A 120 -14.80 0.11 -1.92
C ALA A 120 -13.53 0.37 -2.74
N MET A 121 -12.45 0.80 -2.08
CA MET A 121 -11.16 0.98 -2.71
C MET A 121 -10.05 0.46 -1.82
N LEU A 122 -9.05 -0.15 -2.47
CA LEU A 122 -7.76 -0.49 -1.88
C LEU A 122 -6.65 0.34 -2.54
N ALA A 123 -5.60 0.68 -1.78
CA ALA A 123 -4.35 1.25 -2.28
C ALA A 123 -3.21 0.78 -1.38
N TYR A 124 -2.71 -0.44 -1.61
CA TYR A 124 -1.67 -1.08 -0.80
C TYR A 124 -0.35 -1.22 -1.58
N GLY A 125 0.77 -1.33 -0.86
CA GLY A 125 2.11 -1.35 -1.46
C GLY A 125 2.66 0.05 -1.67
N ASP A 126 2.43 0.94 -0.72
CA ASP A 126 2.93 2.33 -0.67
C ASP A 126 2.53 3.21 -1.86
N VAL A 127 1.38 2.92 -2.47
CA VAL A 127 0.85 3.67 -3.62
C VAL A 127 0.72 5.17 -3.31
N ILE A 128 0.29 5.51 -2.09
CA ILE A 128 0.15 6.91 -1.65
C ILE A 128 1.52 7.56 -1.47
N GLY A 129 2.49 6.86 -0.90
CA GLY A 129 3.85 7.36 -0.68
C GLY A 129 4.60 7.64 -1.97
N HIS A 130 4.48 6.78 -2.99
CA HIS A 130 5.08 6.99 -4.31
C HIS A 130 4.47 8.20 -5.06
N ASN A 131 3.26 8.60 -4.71
CA ASN A 131 2.62 9.82 -5.23
C ASN A 131 2.91 11.05 -4.36
N PHE A 132 4.11 11.16 -3.78
CA PHE A 132 4.47 12.17 -2.78
C PHE A 132 4.28 13.62 -3.23
N THR A 133 4.36 13.93 -4.52
CA THR A 133 4.09 15.25 -5.09
C THR A 133 2.60 15.54 -5.27
N ALA A 134 1.74 14.53 -5.24
CA ALA A 134 0.31 14.60 -5.57
C ALA A 134 -0.61 13.89 -4.58
N VAL A 135 -0.20 13.70 -3.32
CA VAL A 135 -0.99 12.99 -2.29
C VAL A 135 -2.41 13.57 -2.18
N ASP A 136 -2.53 14.90 -2.16
CA ASP A 136 -3.84 15.58 -2.10
C ASP A 136 -4.69 15.32 -3.34
N VAL A 137 -4.07 15.24 -4.53
CA VAL A 137 -4.78 14.96 -5.79
C VAL A 137 -5.31 13.54 -5.79
N VAL A 138 -4.48 12.56 -5.39
CA VAL A 138 -4.89 11.15 -5.29
C VAL A 138 -6.05 11.00 -4.32
N LEU A 139 -5.96 11.57 -3.13
CA LEU A 139 -7.05 11.47 -2.14
C LEU A 139 -8.33 12.18 -2.61
N LYS A 140 -8.22 13.34 -3.30
CA LYS A 140 -9.39 13.99 -3.91
C LYS A 140 -10.07 13.09 -4.94
N GLU A 141 -9.31 12.43 -5.81
CA GLU A 141 -9.84 11.48 -6.79
C GLU A 141 -10.50 10.27 -6.12
N MET A 142 -9.83 9.68 -5.11
CA MET A 142 -10.41 8.58 -4.33
C MET A 142 -11.74 8.99 -3.68
N VAL A 143 -11.79 10.18 -3.07
CA VAL A 143 -13.02 10.71 -2.46
C VAL A 143 -14.08 11.04 -3.53
N ARG A 144 -13.69 11.60 -4.67
CA ARG A 144 -14.61 11.93 -5.76
C ARG A 144 -15.37 10.71 -6.25
N VAL A 145 -14.64 9.65 -6.60
CA VAL A 145 -15.24 8.43 -7.17
C VAL A 145 -15.94 7.55 -6.13
N CYS A 146 -15.58 7.68 -4.84
CA CYS A 146 -16.18 6.93 -3.75
C CYS A 146 -17.64 7.35 -3.53
N LYS A 147 -18.54 6.38 -3.35
CA LYS A 147 -19.92 6.62 -2.93
C LYS A 147 -19.98 7.21 -1.51
N PRO A 148 -21.02 7.96 -1.14
CA PRO A 148 -21.34 8.20 0.26
C PRO A 148 -21.40 6.89 1.03
N ARG A 149 -20.79 6.83 2.21
CA ARG A 149 -20.61 5.64 3.03
C ARG A 149 -19.74 4.55 2.40
N GLY A 150 -19.09 4.81 1.26
CA GLY A 150 -18.11 3.92 0.66
C GLY A 150 -16.84 3.83 1.50
N LEU A 151 -16.11 2.73 1.35
CA LEU A 151 -14.90 2.42 2.12
C LEU A 151 -13.65 2.64 1.28
N ILE A 152 -12.66 3.28 1.88
CA ILE A 152 -11.34 3.46 1.31
C ILE A 152 -10.34 2.87 2.30
N SER A 153 -9.48 1.95 1.84
CA SER A 153 -8.40 1.41 2.65
C SER A 153 -7.09 1.58 1.92
N PHE A 154 -6.15 2.26 2.54
CA PHE A 154 -4.87 2.54 1.92
C PHE A 154 -3.72 2.39 2.90
N GLU A 155 -2.54 2.18 2.36
CA GLU A 155 -1.30 2.04 3.08
C GLU A 155 -0.49 3.33 3.03
N VAL A 156 0.19 3.62 4.13
CA VAL A 156 1.21 4.67 4.21
C VAL A 156 2.36 4.24 5.08
N ASP A 157 3.56 4.57 4.67
CA ASP A 157 4.76 4.33 5.46
C ASP A 157 4.86 5.28 6.65
N SER A 158 5.32 4.72 7.75
CA SER A 158 5.48 5.44 9.02
C SER A 158 6.82 6.17 9.06
N LYS A 159 6.81 7.45 9.42
CA LYS A 159 8.03 8.19 9.69
C LYS A 159 8.90 7.53 10.76
N TRP A 160 8.28 7.06 11.84
CA TRP A 160 8.94 6.43 12.98
C TRP A 160 8.89 4.91 12.84
N CYS A 161 9.77 4.39 12.01
CA CYS A 161 9.93 2.96 11.78
C CYS A 161 11.10 2.43 12.62
N PRO A 162 11.01 1.23 13.21
CA PRO A 162 12.11 0.65 13.99
C PRO A 162 13.40 0.41 13.20
N ASP A 163 13.35 0.30 11.87
CA ASP A 163 14.53 0.18 10.99
C ASP A 163 15.48 1.37 11.05
N LEU A 164 15.01 2.53 11.50
CA LEU A 164 15.84 3.71 11.73
C LEU A 164 17.01 3.43 12.68
N LEU A 165 16.91 2.40 13.53
CA LEU A 165 18.01 1.94 14.38
C LEU A 165 19.21 1.43 13.58
N TYR A 166 18.98 0.96 12.35
CA TYR A 166 20.00 0.43 11.45
C TYR A 166 20.42 1.43 10.35
N LEU A 167 19.73 2.58 10.27
CA LEU A 167 19.87 3.56 9.20
C LEU A 167 20.12 4.97 9.77
N PRO A 168 21.35 5.27 10.26
CA PRO A 168 21.64 6.53 10.97
C PRO A 168 21.40 7.79 10.13
N GLY A 169 21.60 7.73 8.81
CA GLY A 169 21.29 8.85 7.90
C GLY A 169 19.78 9.12 7.83
N GLU A 170 18.96 8.08 7.73
CA GLU A 170 17.50 8.18 7.76
C GLU A 170 16.99 8.65 9.13
N LEU A 171 17.58 8.16 10.21
CA LEU A 171 17.27 8.62 11.57
C LEU A 171 17.52 10.12 11.70
N TRP A 172 18.66 10.62 11.19
CA TRP A 172 18.97 12.05 11.19
C TRP A 172 17.94 12.85 10.38
N SER A 173 17.60 12.38 9.18
CA SER A 173 16.56 12.97 8.35
C SER A 173 15.21 13.01 9.07
N ALA A 174 14.83 11.90 9.71
CA ALA A 174 13.60 11.83 10.50
C ALA A 174 13.59 12.80 11.69
N LEU A 175 14.70 12.99 12.38
CA LEU A 175 14.82 13.90 13.53
C LEU A 175 14.77 15.38 13.11
N THR A 176 15.33 15.72 11.97
CA THR A 176 15.46 17.12 11.50
C THR A 176 14.24 17.62 10.72
N THR A 177 13.40 16.74 10.22
CA THR A 177 12.19 17.09 9.45
C THR A 177 10.97 17.17 10.37
N ARG A 178 10.14 18.21 10.26
CA ARG A 178 8.93 18.37 11.11
C ARG A 178 7.79 17.41 10.75
N GLY A 179 7.56 17.17 9.46
CA GLY A 179 6.54 16.25 8.94
C GLY A 179 7.12 14.88 8.60
N GLY A 180 6.47 14.15 7.71
CA GLY A 180 7.05 13.01 7.03
C GLY A 180 8.26 13.43 6.21
N HIS A 181 9.12 12.50 5.85
CA HIS A 181 10.29 12.75 5.02
C HIS A 181 10.29 11.79 3.83
N LEU A 182 11.06 12.13 2.81
CA LEU A 182 11.27 11.26 1.67
C LEU A 182 12.31 10.20 2.02
N ARG A 183 12.03 8.98 1.64
CA ARG A 183 12.95 7.84 1.63
C ARG A 183 13.08 7.31 0.22
N GLU A 184 14.03 6.43 0.01
CA GLU A 184 14.25 5.79 -1.28
C GLU A 184 14.30 4.27 -1.15
N TRP A 185 13.66 3.59 -2.10
CA TRP A 185 13.74 2.16 -2.27
C TRP A 185 13.91 1.81 -3.75
N LYS A 186 14.99 1.12 -4.08
CA LYS A 186 15.32 0.71 -5.47
C LYS A 186 15.26 1.84 -6.50
N GLY A 187 15.68 3.06 -6.12
CA GLY A 187 15.65 4.24 -6.98
C GLY A 187 14.30 4.98 -7.02
N MET A 188 13.28 4.46 -6.36
CA MET A 188 11.98 5.15 -6.22
C MET A 188 11.93 5.92 -4.91
N GLN A 189 11.55 7.18 -4.98
CA GLN A 189 11.25 7.97 -3.81
C GLN A 189 9.83 7.71 -3.31
N PHE A 190 9.68 7.72 -2.00
CA PHE A 190 8.39 7.62 -1.35
C PHE A 190 8.34 8.49 -0.09
N LYS A 191 7.15 8.95 0.26
CA LYS A 191 6.91 9.79 1.42
C LYS A 191 6.49 8.94 2.61
N THR A 192 7.15 9.14 3.74
CA THR A 192 6.68 8.66 5.04
C THR A 192 5.73 9.65 5.69
N PHE A 193 4.90 9.20 6.63
CA PHE A 193 3.91 10.04 7.29
C PHE A 193 4.01 9.96 8.81
N THR A 194 3.92 11.12 9.48
CA THR A 194 3.63 11.14 10.91
C THR A 194 2.14 10.83 11.15
N TRP A 195 1.80 10.35 12.35
CA TRP A 195 0.40 10.12 12.72
C TRP A 195 -0.44 11.41 12.70
N ARG A 196 0.17 12.54 13.10
CA ARG A 196 -0.49 13.85 13.07
C ARG A 196 -0.83 14.28 11.64
N GLU A 197 0.16 14.23 10.76
CA GLU A 197 0.02 14.58 9.35
C GLU A 197 -1.06 13.72 8.66
N LEU A 198 -1.06 12.41 8.92
CA LEU A 198 -2.07 11.51 8.38
C LEU A 198 -3.49 11.89 8.85
N ARG A 199 -3.67 12.18 10.14
CA ARG A 199 -4.98 12.60 10.66
C ARG A 199 -5.44 13.93 10.08
N ASP A 200 -4.53 14.88 9.92
CA ASP A 200 -4.85 16.18 9.35
C ASP A 200 -5.24 16.02 7.87
N LEU A 201 -4.56 15.15 7.13
CA LEU A 201 -4.89 14.78 5.75
C LEU A 201 -6.31 14.18 5.66
N LEU A 202 -6.65 13.21 6.51
CA LEU A 202 -8.00 12.64 6.54
C LEU A 202 -9.09 13.67 6.83
N ARG A 203 -8.83 14.59 7.77
CA ARG A 203 -9.77 15.67 8.10
C ARG A 203 -9.97 16.64 6.94
N THR A 204 -8.88 17.02 6.26
CA THR A 204 -8.93 17.91 5.09
C THR A 204 -9.80 17.34 3.98
N HIS A 205 -9.78 16.01 3.80
CA HIS A 205 -10.58 15.32 2.80
C HIS A 205 -11.96 14.84 3.32
N GLY A 206 -12.34 15.22 4.54
CA GLY A 206 -13.64 14.88 5.12
C GLY A 206 -13.84 13.38 5.38
N LEU A 207 -12.75 12.62 5.55
CA LEU A 207 -12.80 11.17 5.72
C LEU A 207 -12.94 10.77 7.19
N ARG A 208 -13.84 9.85 7.48
CA ARG A 208 -14.05 9.29 8.81
C ARG A 208 -13.18 8.06 9.02
N LEU A 209 -12.25 8.15 9.96
CA LEU A 209 -11.39 7.03 10.33
C LEU A 209 -12.20 5.89 10.99
N LEU A 210 -12.08 4.68 10.47
CA LEU A 210 -12.72 3.47 11.01
C LEU A 210 -11.72 2.54 11.69
N ASP A 211 -10.60 2.23 11.04
CA ASP A 211 -9.59 1.30 11.56
C ASP A 211 -8.16 1.74 11.17
N VAL A 212 -7.20 1.34 12.00
CA VAL A 212 -5.75 1.48 11.72
C VAL A 212 -5.05 0.20 12.12
N ARG A 213 -4.34 -0.39 11.18
CA ARG A 213 -3.49 -1.57 11.38
C ARG A 213 -2.05 -1.20 11.13
N SER A 214 -1.23 -1.24 12.17
CA SER A 214 0.22 -1.12 12.00
C SER A 214 0.82 -2.46 11.59
N MET A 215 1.83 -2.42 10.75
CA MET A 215 2.57 -3.59 10.29
C MET A 215 4.03 -3.49 10.68
N ASN A 216 4.65 -4.63 10.86
CA ASN A 216 6.08 -4.75 11.09
C ASN A 216 6.56 -3.93 12.32
N VAL A 217 5.85 -4.09 13.45
CA VAL A 217 6.19 -3.44 14.73
C VAL A 217 7.43 -4.07 15.33
N LEU A 218 7.43 -5.40 15.49
CA LEU A 218 8.55 -6.17 16.03
C LEU A 218 9.45 -6.74 14.92
N THR A 219 8.88 -7.11 13.79
CA THR A 219 9.64 -7.69 12.68
C THR A 219 10.69 -6.74 12.14
N MET A 220 10.47 -5.42 12.18
CA MET A 220 11.48 -4.43 11.80
C MET A 220 12.65 -4.30 12.79
N LEU A 221 12.60 -4.93 13.94
CA LEU A 221 13.78 -5.09 14.83
C LEU A 221 14.72 -6.21 14.36
N ILE A 222 14.28 -7.03 13.42
CA ILE A 222 15.11 -8.05 12.77
C ILE A 222 16.07 -7.34 11.81
N PRO A 223 17.37 -7.71 11.83
CA PRO A 223 18.34 -7.10 10.92
C PRO A 223 17.90 -7.20 9.45
N PRO A 224 18.07 -6.12 8.66
CA PRO A 224 17.67 -6.09 7.24
C PRO A 224 18.24 -7.25 6.42
N SER A 225 19.46 -7.70 6.73
CA SER A 225 20.11 -8.84 6.07
C SER A 225 19.36 -10.16 6.22
N LEU A 226 18.49 -10.30 7.22
CA LEU A 226 17.60 -11.45 7.40
C LEU A 226 16.18 -11.14 6.91
N LEU A 227 15.69 -9.94 7.19
CA LEU A 227 14.31 -9.56 6.90
C LEU A 227 14.01 -9.51 5.40
N PHE A 228 14.99 -9.09 4.59
CA PHE A 228 14.89 -9.04 3.13
C PHE A 228 15.48 -10.28 2.44
N ARG A 229 15.56 -11.41 3.15
CA ARG A 229 15.83 -12.72 2.58
C ARG A 229 14.54 -13.41 2.18
N ARG A 230 14.62 -14.26 1.17
CA ARG A 230 13.51 -15.16 0.82
C ARG A 230 13.38 -16.26 1.88
N ARG A 231 12.15 -16.62 2.18
CA ARG A 231 11.83 -17.59 3.25
C ARG A 231 12.43 -18.95 2.97
N GLU A 232 12.48 -19.37 1.71
CA GLU A 232 13.09 -20.64 1.28
C GLU A 232 14.59 -20.73 1.58
N GLU A 233 15.29 -19.58 1.64
CA GLU A 233 16.74 -19.51 1.92
C GLU A 233 17.08 -19.64 3.41
N ALA A 234 16.09 -19.52 4.29
CA ALA A 234 16.29 -19.57 5.74
C ALA A 234 15.16 -20.33 6.46
N PRO A 235 14.93 -21.62 6.18
CA PRO A 235 13.76 -22.36 6.69
C PRO A 235 13.74 -22.50 8.23
N ARG A 236 14.90 -22.55 8.90
CA ARG A 236 14.96 -22.58 10.37
C ARG A 236 14.56 -21.24 10.98
N PHE A 237 14.91 -20.13 10.31
CA PHE A 237 14.52 -18.79 10.72
C PHE A 237 13.04 -18.55 10.46
N ASP A 238 12.45 -19.12 9.40
CA ASP A 238 11.02 -18.99 9.10
C ASP A 238 10.15 -19.49 10.26
N VAL A 239 10.50 -20.58 10.91
CA VAL A 239 9.77 -21.08 12.10
C VAL A 239 9.76 -20.07 13.25
N PHE A 240 10.88 -19.40 13.50
CA PHE A 240 10.97 -18.32 14.48
C PHE A 240 10.17 -17.10 14.03
N PHE A 241 10.35 -16.69 12.76
CA PHE A 241 9.69 -15.55 12.16
C PHE A 241 8.17 -15.66 12.22
N GLN A 242 7.59 -16.85 11.97
CA GLN A 242 6.14 -17.08 12.10
C GLN A 242 5.60 -16.80 13.51
N LYS A 243 6.39 -17.09 14.54
CA LYS A 243 6.01 -16.77 15.93
C LYS A 243 6.04 -15.26 16.19
N VAL A 244 7.12 -14.59 15.75
CA VAL A 244 7.24 -13.14 15.85
C VAL A 244 6.13 -12.45 15.08
N MET A 245 5.83 -12.90 13.87
CA MET A 245 4.76 -12.35 13.04
C MET A 245 3.38 -12.48 13.70
N LYS A 246 3.06 -13.59 14.35
CA LYS A 246 1.79 -13.73 15.08
C LYS A 246 1.65 -12.69 16.20
N LEU A 247 2.73 -12.43 16.94
CA LEU A 247 2.75 -11.41 17.97
C LEU A 247 2.68 -10.01 17.35
N ASP A 248 3.38 -9.78 16.27
CA ASP A 248 3.38 -8.53 15.51
C ASP A 248 1.97 -8.16 15.02
N LEU A 249 1.24 -9.12 14.45
CA LEU A 249 -0.16 -8.96 14.03
C LEU A 249 -1.09 -8.58 15.18
N ALA A 250 -0.88 -9.18 16.36
CA ALA A 250 -1.66 -8.85 17.55
C ALA A 250 -1.35 -7.42 18.03
N LEU A 251 -0.07 -7.06 18.11
CA LEU A 251 0.37 -5.73 18.54
C LEU A 251 -0.03 -4.64 17.54
N GLY A 252 0.03 -4.89 16.24
CA GLY A 252 -0.33 -3.95 15.19
C GLY A 252 -1.78 -3.47 15.23
N ARG A 253 -2.65 -4.18 15.95
CA ARG A 253 -4.05 -3.77 16.22
C ARG A 253 -4.17 -2.68 17.29
N PHE A 254 -3.21 -2.62 18.20
CA PHE A 254 -3.26 -1.72 19.35
C PHE A 254 -2.22 -0.61 19.27
N LEU A 255 -1.03 -0.93 18.75
CA LEU A 255 0.07 0.00 18.65
C LEU A 255 0.00 0.73 17.30
N ARG A 256 0.25 2.04 17.34
CA ARG A 256 0.32 2.88 16.14
C ARG A 256 1.76 3.19 15.74
N CYS A 257 2.63 2.22 15.95
CA CYS A 257 4.04 2.23 15.54
C CYS A 257 4.30 1.00 14.66
N GLY A 258 5.30 1.07 13.80
CA GLY A 258 5.63 0.02 12.84
C GLY A 258 6.17 0.66 11.56
N SER A 259 6.60 -0.15 10.59
CA SER A 259 7.08 0.38 9.32
C SER A 259 5.97 1.08 8.55
N THR A 260 4.80 0.48 8.55
CA THR A 260 3.68 0.86 7.70
C THR A 260 2.37 0.82 8.46
N ARG A 261 1.38 1.56 7.97
CA ARG A 261 0.00 1.55 8.49
C ARG A 261 -0.99 1.38 7.37
N ILE A 262 -1.89 0.44 7.53
CA ILE A 262 -3.13 0.39 6.75
C ILE A 262 -4.17 1.20 7.49
N VAL A 263 -4.77 2.13 6.78
CA VAL A 263 -5.82 3.03 7.27
C VAL A 263 -7.10 2.73 6.51
N THR A 264 -8.15 2.40 7.24
CA THR A 264 -9.48 2.22 6.66
C THR A 264 -10.37 3.37 7.08
N VAL A 265 -10.94 4.04 6.09
CA VAL A 265 -11.79 5.22 6.26
C VAL A 265 -13.11 5.05 5.51
N GLU A 266 -14.10 5.81 5.91
CA GLU A 266 -15.39 5.93 5.23
C GLU A 266 -15.58 7.36 4.74
N LYS A 267 -16.09 7.51 3.53
CA LYS A 267 -16.61 8.78 3.05
C LYS A 267 -17.99 8.99 3.69
N PRO A 268 -18.22 10.05 4.47
CA PRO A 268 -19.50 10.32 5.11
C PRO A 268 -20.67 10.46 4.14
#